data_0f5b2b616ea285d508a767c7cdb850b8
#
_entry.id   0f5b2b616ea285d508a767c7cdb850b8
#
_cell.length_a   1.000
_cell.length_b   1.000
_cell.length_c   1.000
_cell.angle_alpha   90.00
_cell.angle_beta   90.00
_cell.angle_gamma   90.00
#
_symmetry.space_group_name_H-M   'P 1'
#
loop_
_entity.id
_entity.type
_entity.pdbx_description
1 polymer ?
#
loop_
_entity_poly.entity_id
_entity_poly.type
_entity_poly.pdbx_seq_one_letter_code
_entity_poly.pdbx_strand_id
1 'polypeptide(L)'
;MVKKPLIVTAHTIPDDANKGYGLVLKDVIKFAEKVIIMMPESLQKLITRYNCPKEKIEIIPHGVPDIALEPNDKHKKKKGLEGRIILGNINLLSEIKGIEYTIEALREIKRHFPGVLYLIIGQTHPVVLQRDGEKYRNFLKEKIKQNSLRENVKFINEYISLDELIEWLKVIDIYITPYLDPQQSASGALAYAIGAGKICISTPYLYAKDVLAEGRGIIVPFRNSQAIADAVIDICRNPQKKSAIEKKTHKFGRLMTWYNVALQHLALFDEVIAKYNNIKSI
;
A
#
# COMPACT_ATOMS: atom_id res chain seq x y z
N MET A 1 2.94 35.23 -9.24
CA MET A 1 3.96 34.73 -8.30
C MET A 1 3.30 34.44 -6.96
N VAL A 2 3.42 33.26 -6.42
CA VAL A 2 2.83 32.89 -5.11
C VAL A 2 3.59 33.68 -4.04
N LYS A 3 2.88 34.53 -3.29
CA LYS A 3 3.48 35.36 -2.22
C LYS A 3 3.46 34.63 -0.84
N LYS A 4 3.20 33.34 -0.81
CA LYS A 4 3.11 32.49 0.40
C LYS A 4 4.11 31.36 0.33
N PRO A 5 4.60 30.84 1.44
CA PRO A 5 5.46 29.67 1.43
C PRO A 5 4.73 28.46 0.83
N LEU A 6 5.44 27.66 0.06
CA LEU A 6 4.92 26.47 -0.61
C LEU A 6 5.47 25.22 0.08
N ILE A 7 4.59 24.32 0.49
CA ILE A 7 4.93 22.98 0.96
C ILE A 7 4.33 21.97 -0.02
N VAL A 8 5.10 20.97 -0.42
CA VAL A 8 4.71 19.98 -1.44
C VAL A 8 4.86 18.57 -0.89
N THR A 9 3.84 17.75 -1.07
CA THR A 9 3.91 16.30 -0.79
C THR A 9 4.15 15.53 -2.07
N ALA A 10 5.30 14.86 -2.18
CA ALA A 10 5.68 14.07 -3.34
C ALA A 10 5.24 12.61 -3.17
N HIS A 11 4.09 12.23 -3.77
CA HIS A 11 3.60 10.85 -3.79
C HIS A 11 4.38 9.94 -4.74
N THR A 12 5.00 10.54 -5.77
CA THR A 12 5.83 9.83 -6.74
C THR A 12 7.08 10.66 -7.03
N ILE A 13 8.23 9.99 -7.04
CA ILE A 13 9.50 10.60 -7.42
C ILE A 13 10.01 9.86 -8.65
N PRO A 14 9.82 10.41 -9.86
CA PRO A 14 10.29 9.79 -11.10
C PRO A 14 11.78 9.51 -11.09
N ASP A 15 12.22 8.48 -11.81
CA ASP A 15 13.65 8.16 -11.93
C ASP A 15 14.42 9.17 -12.77
N ASP A 16 13.79 9.68 -13.82
CA ASP A 16 14.38 10.69 -14.71
C ASP A 16 13.88 12.07 -14.32
N ALA A 17 14.75 12.83 -13.66
CA ALA A 17 14.48 14.21 -13.27
C ALA A 17 14.43 15.21 -14.45
N ASN A 18 14.79 14.75 -15.66
CA ASN A 18 14.90 15.60 -16.84
C ASN A 18 13.80 15.35 -17.89
N LYS A 19 12.82 14.48 -17.59
CA LYS A 19 11.71 14.16 -18.49
C LYS A 19 10.35 14.16 -17.80
N GLY A 20 9.32 14.58 -18.53
CA GLY A 20 7.92 14.48 -18.10
C GLY A 20 7.68 15.04 -16.69
N TYR A 21 7.06 14.24 -15.83
CA TYR A 21 6.78 14.62 -14.43
C TYR A 21 8.03 14.92 -13.60
N GLY A 22 9.21 14.37 -13.97
CA GLY A 22 10.47 14.66 -13.30
C GLY A 22 10.87 16.13 -13.46
N LEU A 23 10.72 16.72 -14.65
CA LEU A 23 10.94 18.15 -14.87
C LEU A 23 10.02 19.00 -14.00
N VAL A 24 8.73 18.65 -13.96
CA VAL A 24 7.75 19.37 -13.13
C VAL A 24 8.13 19.31 -11.65
N LEU A 25 8.48 18.15 -11.14
CA LEU A 25 8.91 18.00 -9.75
C LEU A 25 10.19 18.80 -9.46
N LYS A 26 11.16 18.81 -10.38
CA LYS A 26 12.39 19.57 -10.27
C LYS A 26 12.12 21.09 -10.17
N ASP A 27 11.17 21.59 -10.96
CA ASP A 27 10.79 23.00 -10.90
C ASP A 27 10.00 23.32 -9.62
N VAL A 28 9.10 22.45 -9.21
CA VAL A 28 8.36 22.62 -7.96
C VAL A 28 9.29 22.66 -6.74
N ILE A 29 10.32 21.80 -6.68
CA ILE A 29 11.33 21.78 -5.60
C ILE A 29 12.05 23.14 -5.46
N LYS A 30 12.32 23.84 -6.56
CA LYS A 30 12.98 25.15 -6.51
C LYS A 30 12.18 26.17 -5.71
N PHE A 31 10.87 26.15 -5.87
CA PHE A 31 9.96 27.11 -5.24
C PHE A 31 9.42 26.63 -3.87
N ALA A 32 9.55 25.34 -3.55
CA ALA A 32 9.09 24.78 -2.29
C ALA A 32 10.01 25.18 -1.12
N GLU A 33 9.43 25.57 0.00
CA GLU A 33 10.13 25.71 1.29
C GLU A 33 10.43 24.33 1.89
N LYS A 34 9.46 23.40 1.77
CA LYS A 34 9.59 22.02 2.22
C LYS A 34 8.99 21.05 1.20
N VAL A 35 9.58 19.87 1.10
CA VAL A 35 9.15 18.76 0.27
C VAL A 35 8.92 17.57 1.18
N ILE A 36 7.68 17.15 1.34
CA ILE A 36 7.30 15.99 2.16
C ILE A 36 7.42 14.73 1.30
N ILE A 37 8.07 13.72 1.84
CA ILE A 37 8.12 12.35 1.31
C ILE A 37 7.57 11.38 2.34
N MET A 38 7.08 10.22 1.89
CA MET A 38 6.39 9.26 2.77
C MET A 38 7.30 8.15 3.30
N MET A 39 8.58 8.11 2.87
CA MET A 39 9.51 7.04 3.19
C MET A 39 10.97 7.49 3.05
N PRO A 40 11.88 6.99 3.93
CA PRO A 40 13.30 7.33 3.91
C PRO A 40 14.02 7.03 2.59
N GLU A 41 13.68 5.91 1.91
CA GLU A 41 14.32 5.52 0.64
C GLU A 41 14.18 6.57 -0.46
N SER A 42 13.14 7.38 -0.41
CA SER A 42 12.93 8.49 -1.35
C SER A 42 13.88 9.67 -1.11
N LEU A 43 14.44 9.79 0.10
CA LEU A 43 15.35 10.89 0.49
C LEU A 43 16.57 10.96 -0.44
N GLN A 44 17.29 9.84 -0.56
CA GLN A 44 18.50 9.79 -1.36
C GLN A 44 18.24 10.15 -2.84
N LYS A 45 17.10 9.70 -3.36
CA LYS A 45 16.69 9.99 -4.75
C LYS A 45 16.45 11.49 -4.97
N LEU A 46 15.77 12.17 -4.04
CA LEU A 46 15.57 13.61 -4.10
C LEU A 46 16.90 14.37 -4.05
N ILE A 47 17.80 14.00 -3.15
CA ILE A 47 19.11 14.65 -3.02
C ILE A 47 19.95 14.47 -4.28
N THR A 48 20.10 13.22 -4.76
CA THR A 48 21.07 12.92 -5.82
C THR A 48 20.59 13.22 -7.22
N ARG A 49 19.28 13.01 -7.51
CA ARG A 49 18.74 13.19 -8.88
C ARG A 49 18.06 14.53 -9.10
N TYR A 50 17.51 15.12 -8.04
CA TYR A 50 16.77 16.38 -8.11
C TYR A 50 17.55 17.55 -7.52
N ASN A 51 18.73 17.31 -6.95
CA ASN A 51 19.54 18.30 -6.22
C ASN A 51 18.72 19.03 -5.15
N CYS A 52 17.78 18.31 -4.51
CA CYS A 52 16.96 18.88 -3.44
C CYS A 52 17.82 19.01 -2.17
N PRO A 53 17.95 20.22 -1.58
CA PRO A 53 18.64 20.42 -0.32
C PRO A 53 18.01 19.56 0.78
N LYS A 54 18.84 18.88 1.58
CA LYS A 54 18.36 17.95 2.62
C LYS A 54 17.44 18.64 3.64
N GLU A 55 17.73 19.89 3.97
CA GLU A 55 16.98 20.74 4.91
C GLU A 55 15.56 21.09 4.40
N LYS A 56 15.31 20.95 3.09
CA LYS A 56 13.97 21.10 2.53
C LYS A 56 13.13 19.83 2.64
N ILE A 57 13.76 18.66 2.89
CA ILE A 57 13.05 17.38 2.85
C ILE A 57 12.56 17.02 4.25
N GLU A 58 11.26 16.68 4.32
CA GLU A 58 10.62 16.20 5.52
C GLU A 58 10.00 14.82 5.28
N ILE A 59 10.10 13.92 6.26
CA ILE A 59 9.53 12.58 6.15
C ILE A 59 8.28 12.53 7.00
N ILE A 60 7.11 12.51 6.35
CA ILE A 60 5.82 12.33 7.01
C ILE A 60 5.13 11.14 6.36
N PRO A 61 4.81 10.07 7.12
CA PRO A 61 4.26 8.84 6.54
C PRO A 61 2.86 9.04 5.94
N HIS A 62 2.43 8.08 5.14
CA HIS A 62 1.06 8.05 4.63
C HIS A 62 0.05 7.94 5.79
N GLY A 63 -0.95 8.84 5.84
CA GLY A 63 -1.99 8.80 6.85
C GLY A 63 -2.91 7.57 6.69
N VAL A 64 -3.26 6.94 7.82
CA VAL A 64 -4.17 5.79 7.87
C VAL A 64 -5.27 6.01 8.92
N PRO A 65 -6.45 5.38 8.76
CA PRO A 65 -7.47 5.41 9.80
C PRO A 65 -7.00 4.70 11.07
N ASP A 66 -7.49 5.14 12.21
CA ASP A 66 -7.24 4.49 13.50
C ASP A 66 -8.14 3.26 13.66
N ILE A 67 -7.60 2.08 13.35
CA ILE A 67 -8.31 0.80 13.39
C ILE A 67 -7.78 -0.03 14.55
N ALA A 68 -8.66 -0.45 15.46
CA ALA A 68 -8.29 -1.34 16.56
C ALA A 68 -7.84 -2.72 16.03
N LEU A 69 -6.84 -3.30 16.69
CA LEU A 69 -6.43 -4.67 16.43
C LEU A 69 -7.41 -5.61 17.15
N GLU A 70 -8.28 -6.25 16.40
CA GLU A 70 -9.30 -7.14 16.93
C GLU A 70 -9.40 -8.44 16.10
N PRO A 71 -9.91 -9.55 16.70
CA PRO A 71 -10.12 -10.79 15.97
C PRO A 71 -11.09 -10.62 14.80
N ASN A 72 -10.80 -11.28 13.67
CA ASN A 72 -11.58 -11.17 12.44
C ASN A 72 -12.92 -11.89 12.50
N ASP A 73 -13.13 -12.84 13.43
CA ASP A 73 -14.24 -13.79 13.39
C ASP A 73 -15.62 -13.13 13.37
N LYS A 74 -15.83 -12.10 14.22
CA LYS A 74 -17.10 -11.36 14.23
C LYS A 74 -17.39 -10.65 12.90
N HIS A 75 -16.33 -10.17 12.20
CA HIS A 75 -16.47 -9.47 10.91
C HIS A 75 -16.69 -10.46 9.78
N LYS A 76 -16.02 -11.61 9.81
CA LYS A 76 -16.25 -12.74 8.89
C LYS A 76 -17.69 -13.24 8.99
N LYS A 77 -18.21 -13.40 10.22
CA LYS A 77 -19.59 -13.82 10.46
C LYS A 77 -20.60 -12.88 9.80
N LYS A 78 -20.44 -11.57 9.95
CA LYS A 78 -21.30 -10.56 9.29
C LYS A 78 -21.31 -10.66 7.76
N LYS A 79 -20.25 -11.22 7.16
CA LYS A 79 -20.10 -11.38 5.70
C LYS A 79 -20.36 -12.81 5.21
N GLY A 80 -20.72 -13.76 6.11
CA GLY A 80 -20.92 -15.18 5.77
C GLY A 80 -19.63 -15.89 5.34
N LEU A 81 -18.49 -15.54 5.98
CA LEU A 81 -17.16 -16.01 5.64
C LEU A 81 -16.49 -16.74 6.82
N GLU A 82 -17.28 -17.22 7.78
CA GLU A 82 -16.78 -17.96 8.94
C GLU A 82 -15.95 -19.17 8.54
N GLY A 83 -14.92 -19.47 9.32
CA GLY A 83 -14.06 -20.64 9.13
C GLY A 83 -13.15 -20.60 7.92
N ARG A 84 -13.25 -19.55 7.07
CA ARG A 84 -12.38 -19.39 5.89
C ARG A 84 -11.12 -18.59 6.21
N ILE A 85 -10.02 -18.92 5.56
CA ILE A 85 -8.84 -18.07 5.47
C ILE A 85 -9.09 -17.06 4.35
N ILE A 86 -9.04 -15.78 4.68
CA ILE A 86 -9.32 -14.69 3.73
C ILE A 86 -8.03 -13.99 3.34
N LEU A 87 -7.61 -14.18 2.10
CA LEU A 87 -6.60 -13.36 1.45
C LEU A 87 -7.27 -12.15 0.82
N GLY A 88 -6.63 -11.00 0.80
CA GLY A 88 -7.25 -9.80 0.23
C GLY A 88 -6.30 -8.89 -0.50
N ASN A 89 -6.84 -8.22 -1.52
CA ASN A 89 -6.21 -7.14 -2.24
C ASN A 89 -7.28 -6.08 -2.54
N ILE A 90 -7.07 -4.85 -2.09
CA ILE A 90 -8.00 -3.73 -2.30
C ILE A 90 -7.29 -2.69 -3.15
N ASN A 91 -7.64 -2.58 -4.44
CA ASN A 91 -6.97 -1.71 -5.39
C ASN A 91 -7.83 -1.42 -6.62
N LEU A 92 -7.49 -0.35 -7.34
CA LEU A 92 -7.87 -0.21 -8.74
C LEU A 92 -7.09 -1.23 -9.58
N LEU A 93 -7.80 -2.10 -10.31
CA LEU A 93 -7.20 -3.18 -11.09
C LEU A 93 -6.40 -2.64 -12.27
N SER A 94 -5.18 -3.17 -12.40
CA SER A 94 -4.31 -2.98 -13.56
C SER A 94 -3.23 -4.05 -13.57
N GLU A 95 -2.60 -4.29 -14.72
CA GLU A 95 -1.58 -5.33 -14.89
C GLU A 95 -0.38 -5.17 -13.92
N ILE A 96 0.00 -3.92 -13.63
CA ILE A 96 1.09 -3.64 -12.68
C ILE A 96 0.82 -4.11 -11.24
N LYS A 97 -0.43 -4.51 -10.94
CA LYS A 97 -0.78 -5.04 -9.61
C LYS A 97 -0.43 -6.52 -9.43
N GLY A 98 -0.11 -7.25 -10.50
CA GLY A 98 0.40 -8.63 -10.45
C GLY A 98 -0.54 -9.64 -9.77
N ILE A 99 -1.85 -9.38 -9.82
CA ILE A 99 -2.87 -10.20 -9.12
C ILE A 99 -2.84 -11.66 -9.59
N GLU A 100 -2.47 -11.88 -10.84
CA GLU A 100 -2.33 -13.20 -11.45
C GLU A 100 -1.38 -14.12 -10.67
N TYR A 101 -0.33 -13.60 -10.06
CA TYR A 101 0.63 -14.39 -9.28
C TYR A 101 0.02 -14.90 -7.97
N THR A 102 -0.88 -14.13 -7.36
CA THR A 102 -1.65 -14.61 -6.19
C THR A 102 -2.66 -15.68 -6.61
N ILE A 103 -3.33 -15.51 -7.75
CA ILE A 103 -4.26 -16.52 -8.29
C ILE A 103 -3.51 -17.83 -8.58
N GLU A 104 -2.31 -17.77 -9.16
CA GLU A 104 -1.47 -18.94 -9.38
C GLU A 104 -1.05 -19.61 -8.05
N ALA A 105 -0.67 -18.81 -7.05
CA ALA A 105 -0.31 -19.30 -5.72
C ALA A 105 -1.46 -20.06 -5.03
N LEU A 106 -2.72 -19.69 -5.31
CA LEU A 106 -3.89 -20.38 -4.76
C LEU A 106 -3.96 -21.86 -5.10
N ARG A 107 -3.34 -22.31 -6.18
CA ARG A 107 -3.30 -23.76 -6.53
C ARG A 107 -2.65 -24.56 -5.42
N GLU A 108 -1.53 -24.08 -4.90
CA GLU A 108 -0.81 -24.74 -3.82
C GLU A 108 -1.49 -24.47 -2.47
N ILE A 109 -1.88 -23.23 -2.19
CA ILE A 109 -2.54 -22.86 -0.94
C ILE A 109 -3.82 -23.69 -0.71
N LYS A 110 -4.63 -23.89 -1.76
CA LYS A 110 -5.88 -24.67 -1.72
C LYS A 110 -5.65 -26.13 -1.33
N ARG A 111 -4.52 -26.73 -1.70
CA ARG A 111 -4.18 -28.11 -1.31
C ARG A 111 -4.06 -28.26 0.20
N HIS A 112 -3.57 -27.22 0.88
CA HIS A 112 -3.42 -27.19 2.33
C HIS A 112 -4.65 -26.63 3.05
N PHE A 113 -5.33 -25.68 2.42
CA PHE A 113 -6.48 -24.96 2.97
C PHE A 113 -7.59 -24.86 1.92
N PRO A 114 -8.40 -25.93 1.73
CA PRO A 114 -9.43 -25.98 0.68
C PRO A 114 -10.44 -24.82 0.74
N GLY A 115 -10.73 -24.33 1.96
CA GLY A 115 -11.66 -23.22 2.22
C GLY A 115 -11.05 -21.82 2.03
N VAL A 116 -9.79 -21.66 1.55
CA VAL A 116 -9.19 -20.36 1.31
C VAL A 116 -10.02 -19.53 0.30
N LEU A 117 -10.15 -18.24 0.56
CA LEU A 117 -10.82 -17.31 -0.35
C LEU A 117 -9.93 -16.08 -0.58
N TYR A 118 -9.68 -15.76 -1.83
CA TYR A 118 -9.01 -14.53 -2.23
C TYR A 118 -10.04 -13.49 -2.69
N LEU A 119 -10.10 -12.37 -1.99
CA LEU A 119 -10.95 -11.23 -2.31
C LEU A 119 -10.16 -10.23 -3.15
N ILE A 120 -10.61 -9.98 -4.36
CA ILE A 120 -10.09 -8.95 -5.26
C ILE A 120 -11.12 -7.82 -5.28
N ILE A 121 -10.81 -6.73 -4.55
CA ILE A 121 -11.75 -5.65 -4.28
C ILE A 121 -11.31 -4.39 -5.03
N GLY A 122 -12.22 -3.83 -5.81
CA GLY A 122 -12.06 -2.59 -6.55
C GLY A 122 -12.36 -2.71 -8.04
N GLN A 123 -12.64 -1.57 -8.63
CA GLN A 123 -12.90 -1.42 -10.06
C GLN A 123 -11.60 -1.46 -10.87
N THR A 124 -11.73 -1.63 -12.18
CA THR A 124 -10.62 -1.42 -13.11
C THR A 124 -10.19 0.05 -13.08
N HIS A 125 -8.88 0.29 -13.07
CA HIS A 125 -8.33 1.65 -13.04
C HIS A 125 -8.92 2.48 -14.21
N PRO A 126 -9.46 3.70 -13.99
CA PRO A 126 -10.18 4.45 -15.03
C PRO A 126 -9.40 4.63 -16.32
N VAL A 127 -8.09 4.95 -16.23
CA VAL A 127 -7.22 5.09 -17.42
C VAL A 127 -7.05 3.76 -18.15
N VAL A 128 -6.94 2.64 -17.41
CA VAL A 128 -6.86 1.30 -18.00
C VAL A 128 -8.19 0.91 -18.64
N LEU A 129 -9.29 1.20 -17.98
CA LEU A 129 -10.64 0.94 -18.50
C LEU A 129 -10.86 1.69 -19.83
N GLN A 130 -10.44 2.95 -19.91
CA GLN A 130 -10.55 3.76 -21.12
C GLN A 130 -9.66 3.23 -22.26
N ARG A 131 -8.44 2.78 -21.95
CA ARG A 131 -7.45 2.32 -22.94
C ARG A 131 -7.70 0.89 -23.40
N ASP A 132 -7.96 -0.03 -22.49
CA ASP A 132 -7.93 -1.48 -22.70
C ASP A 132 -9.25 -2.17 -22.30
N GLY A 133 -10.23 -1.44 -21.77
CA GLY A 133 -11.46 -2.01 -21.24
C GLY A 133 -11.20 -2.95 -20.05
N GLU A 134 -11.97 -4.02 -19.97
CA GLU A 134 -11.86 -5.05 -18.92
C GLU A 134 -10.89 -6.20 -19.28
N LYS A 135 -9.95 -5.97 -20.19
CA LYS A 135 -9.02 -7.00 -20.71
C LYS A 135 -8.28 -7.73 -19.57
N TYR A 136 -7.69 -6.98 -18.63
CA TYR A 136 -6.96 -7.57 -17.53
C TYR A 136 -7.89 -8.36 -16.57
N ARG A 137 -9.07 -7.83 -16.22
CA ARG A 137 -10.05 -8.57 -15.42
C ARG A 137 -10.49 -9.87 -16.08
N ASN A 138 -10.74 -9.84 -17.37
CA ASN A 138 -11.12 -11.03 -18.13
C ASN A 138 -9.98 -12.06 -18.17
N PHE A 139 -8.75 -11.63 -18.35
CA PHE A 139 -7.57 -12.47 -18.22
C PHE A 139 -7.50 -13.16 -16.85
N LEU A 140 -7.74 -12.42 -15.75
CA LEU A 140 -7.79 -13.02 -14.41
C LEU A 140 -8.92 -14.02 -14.25
N LYS A 141 -10.11 -13.76 -14.79
CA LYS A 141 -11.25 -14.69 -14.78
C LYS A 141 -10.92 -16.00 -15.52
N GLU A 142 -10.25 -15.92 -16.68
CA GLU A 142 -9.81 -17.11 -17.41
C GLU A 142 -8.76 -17.91 -16.63
N LYS A 143 -7.79 -17.26 -15.99
CA LYS A 143 -6.85 -17.94 -15.09
C LYS A 143 -7.54 -18.67 -13.94
N ILE A 144 -8.54 -18.06 -13.32
CA ILE A 144 -9.35 -18.68 -12.25
C ILE A 144 -10.06 -19.93 -12.77
N LYS A 145 -10.66 -19.86 -13.96
CA LYS A 145 -11.35 -20.98 -14.59
C LYS A 145 -10.38 -22.13 -14.92
N GLN A 146 -9.26 -21.82 -15.58
CA GLN A 146 -8.23 -22.79 -15.96
C GLN A 146 -7.62 -23.54 -14.76
N ASN A 147 -7.54 -22.87 -13.61
CA ASN A 147 -6.99 -23.45 -12.38
C ASN A 147 -8.06 -24.04 -11.44
N SER A 148 -9.33 -24.12 -11.86
CA SER A 148 -10.46 -24.62 -11.04
C SER A 148 -10.60 -23.92 -9.68
N LEU A 149 -10.45 -22.60 -9.67
CA LEU A 149 -10.43 -21.76 -8.45
C LEU A 149 -11.68 -20.90 -8.27
N ARG A 150 -12.80 -21.23 -8.95
CA ARG A 150 -14.04 -20.42 -8.89
C ARG A 150 -14.54 -20.18 -7.48
N GLU A 151 -14.47 -21.21 -6.61
CA GLU A 151 -14.91 -21.12 -5.21
C GLU A 151 -13.88 -20.46 -4.28
N ASN A 152 -12.66 -20.23 -4.79
CA ASN A 152 -11.53 -19.69 -4.02
C ASN A 152 -11.18 -18.24 -4.37
N VAL A 153 -11.88 -17.63 -5.34
CA VAL A 153 -11.68 -16.22 -5.72
C VAL A 153 -13.01 -15.52 -5.88
N LYS A 154 -13.13 -14.34 -5.27
CA LYS A 154 -14.31 -13.47 -5.42
C LYS A 154 -13.88 -12.07 -5.81
N PHE A 155 -14.44 -11.55 -6.92
CA PHE A 155 -14.34 -10.14 -7.30
C PHE A 155 -15.44 -9.34 -6.62
N ILE A 156 -15.06 -8.18 -6.07
CA ILE A 156 -15.97 -7.13 -5.63
C ILE A 156 -15.66 -5.93 -6.52
N ASN A 157 -16.41 -5.83 -7.64
CA ASN A 157 -16.14 -4.86 -8.70
C ASN A 157 -16.90 -3.56 -8.44
N GLU A 158 -16.61 -2.92 -7.33
CA GLU A 158 -17.25 -1.70 -6.88
C GLU A 158 -16.21 -0.69 -6.42
N TYR A 159 -16.55 0.60 -6.56
CA TYR A 159 -15.84 1.63 -5.81
C TYR A 159 -16.33 1.58 -4.37
N ILE A 160 -15.45 1.26 -3.45
CA ILE A 160 -15.79 1.16 -2.03
C ILE A 160 -15.48 2.46 -1.31
N SER A 161 -16.36 2.86 -0.40
CA SER A 161 -16.14 3.97 0.53
C SER A 161 -15.01 3.63 1.51
N LEU A 162 -14.53 4.64 2.25
CA LEU A 162 -13.54 4.43 3.30
C LEU A 162 -14.05 3.48 4.40
N ASP A 163 -15.31 3.62 4.80
CA ASP A 163 -15.92 2.77 5.83
C ASP A 163 -16.00 1.31 5.37
N GLU A 164 -16.39 1.07 4.13
CA GLU A 164 -16.41 -0.26 3.54
C GLU A 164 -15.01 -0.85 3.41
N LEU A 165 -14.01 -0.03 3.05
CA LEU A 165 -12.61 -0.44 3.00
C LEU A 165 -12.15 -0.91 4.38
N ILE A 166 -12.47 -0.17 5.44
CA ILE A 166 -12.16 -0.53 6.82
C ILE A 166 -12.83 -1.86 7.18
N GLU A 167 -14.11 -2.03 6.87
CA GLU A 167 -14.83 -3.28 7.13
C GLU A 167 -14.22 -4.48 6.38
N TRP A 168 -13.79 -4.31 5.12
CA TRP A 168 -13.08 -5.36 4.40
C TRP A 168 -11.70 -5.65 4.98
N LEU A 169 -10.96 -4.63 5.42
CA LEU A 169 -9.69 -4.85 6.11
C LEU A 169 -9.87 -5.68 7.39
N LYS A 170 -10.96 -5.47 8.15
CA LYS A 170 -11.25 -6.26 9.34
C LYS A 170 -11.56 -7.74 9.03
N VAL A 171 -12.04 -8.05 7.83
CA VAL A 171 -12.34 -9.43 7.38
C VAL A 171 -11.09 -10.16 6.89
N ILE A 172 -10.15 -9.46 6.24
CA ILE A 172 -8.95 -10.02 5.63
C ILE A 172 -7.99 -10.54 6.72
N ASP A 173 -7.48 -11.78 6.55
CA ASP A 173 -6.42 -12.35 7.40
C ASP A 173 -5.03 -11.94 6.90
N ILE A 174 -4.79 -12.05 5.58
CA ILE A 174 -3.51 -11.76 4.95
C ILE A 174 -3.76 -10.83 3.76
N TYR A 175 -3.11 -9.68 3.78
CA TYR A 175 -3.17 -8.69 2.72
C TYR A 175 -2.01 -8.90 1.74
N ILE A 176 -2.30 -9.00 0.43
CA ILE A 176 -1.27 -9.34 -0.57
C ILE A 176 -1.14 -8.21 -1.59
N THR A 177 0.09 -7.70 -1.77
CA THR A 177 0.42 -6.66 -2.77
C THR A 177 1.56 -7.15 -3.69
N PRO A 178 1.26 -8.00 -4.69
CA PRO A 178 2.25 -8.61 -5.57
C PRO A 178 2.62 -7.67 -6.73
N TYR A 179 2.79 -6.37 -6.46
CA TYR A 179 2.99 -5.33 -7.45
C TYR A 179 4.27 -5.55 -8.26
N LEU A 180 4.27 -5.12 -9.53
CA LEU A 180 5.34 -5.39 -10.49
C LEU A 180 6.27 -4.20 -10.72
N ASP A 181 5.91 -3.00 -10.25
CA ASP A 181 6.75 -1.81 -10.37
C ASP A 181 7.70 -1.71 -9.16
N PRO A 182 9.02 -1.98 -9.33
CA PRO A 182 9.98 -1.89 -8.24
C PRO A 182 10.17 -0.47 -7.71
N GLN A 183 9.82 0.55 -8.49
CA GLN A 183 10.03 1.96 -8.16
C GLN A 183 8.82 2.60 -7.45
N GLN A 184 7.75 1.85 -7.21
CA GLN A 184 6.57 2.40 -6.55
C GLN A 184 6.92 2.92 -5.15
N SER A 185 6.84 4.24 -4.97
CA SER A 185 7.28 4.97 -3.78
C SER A 185 6.17 5.29 -2.78
N ALA A 186 4.93 4.97 -3.11
CA ALA A 186 3.79 5.10 -2.20
C ALA A 186 2.72 4.04 -2.49
N SER A 187 2.01 3.59 -1.47
CA SER A 187 0.86 2.70 -1.61
C SER A 187 -0.13 2.93 -0.47
N GLY A 188 -1.18 3.69 -0.74
CA GLY A 188 -2.27 3.90 0.23
C GLY A 188 -2.92 2.60 0.67
N ALA A 189 -3.11 1.67 -0.26
CA ALA A 189 -3.69 0.36 0.03
C ALA A 189 -2.84 -0.47 1.00
N LEU A 190 -1.52 -0.52 0.82
CA LEU A 190 -0.61 -1.19 1.76
C LEU A 190 -0.55 -0.43 3.10
N ALA A 191 -0.50 0.91 3.07
CA ALA A 191 -0.52 1.73 4.28
C ALA A 191 -1.76 1.43 5.14
N TYR A 192 -2.95 1.35 4.53
CA TYR A 192 -4.18 1.04 5.25
C TYR A 192 -4.19 -0.38 5.84
N ALA A 193 -3.66 -1.36 5.11
CA ALA A 193 -3.50 -2.72 5.65
C ALA A 193 -2.57 -2.74 6.87
N ILE A 194 -1.47 -1.99 6.84
CA ILE A 194 -0.55 -1.80 7.97
C ILE A 194 -1.27 -1.08 9.13
N GLY A 195 -2.01 -0.01 8.84
CA GLY A 195 -2.82 0.70 9.84
C GLY A 195 -3.81 -0.20 10.54
N ALA A 196 -4.39 -1.17 9.84
CA ALA A 196 -5.28 -2.19 10.39
C ALA A 196 -4.54 -3.37 11.07
N GLY A 197 -3.20 -3.35 11.15
CA GLY A 197 -2.41 -4.43 11.74
C GLY A 197 -2.43 -5.73 10.96
N LYS A 198 -2.70 -5.69 9.66
CA LYS A 198 -2.77 -6.90 8.83
C LYS A 198 -1.39 -7.47 8.54
N ILE A 199 -1.31 -8.79 8.44
CA ILE A 199 -0.14 -9.42 7.84
C ILE A 199 -0.13 -9.06 6.37
N CYS A 200 0.97 -8.46 5.93
CA CYS A 200 1.16 -8.09 4.54
C CYS A 200 2.23 -8.97 3.90
N ILE A 201 1.90 -9.59 2.77
CA ILE A 201 2.85 -10.27 1.88
C ILE A 201 2.98 -9.40 0.63
N SER A 202 4.20 -8.98 0.30
CA SER A 202 4.44 -8.02 -0.77
C SER A 202 5.67 -8.36 -1.61
N THR A 203 5.69 -7.92 -2.85
CA THR A 203 6.91 -7.83 -3.65
C THR A 203 7.79 -6.68 -3.17
N PRO A 204 9.12 -6.69 -3.44
CA PRO A 204 10.09 -5.73 -2.90
C PRO A 204 10.10 -4.38 -3.65
N TYR A 205 8.95 -3.75 -3.89
CA TYR A 205 8.93 -2.37 -4.35
C TYR A 205 9.33 -1.41 -3.23
N LEU A 206 9.80 -0.21 -3.58
CA LEU A 206 10.44 0.70 -2.63
C LEU A 206 9.64 0.89 -1.34
N TYR A 207 8.37 1.30 -1.46
CA TYR A 207 7.53 1.52 -0.28
C TYR A 207 7.33 0.27 0.57
N ALA A 208 7.14 -0.90 -0.05
CA ALA A 208 6.93 -2.15 0.70
C ALA A 208 8.19 -2.57 1.48
N LYS A 209 9.38 -2.41 0.90
CA LYS A 209 10.64 -2.74 1.58
C LYS A 209 10.81 -1.95 2.88
N ASP A 210 10.43 -0.68 2.86
CA ASP A 210 10.53 0.18 4.04
C ASP A 210 9.46 -0.17 5.09
N VAL A 211 8.20 -0.11 4.73
CA VAL A 211 7.12 -0.24 5.70
C VAL A 211 6.96 -1.66 6.26
N LEU A 212 7.42 -2.70 5.53
CA LEU A 212 7.41 -4.10 5.96
C LEU A 212 8.74 -4.58 6.57
N ALA A 213 9.74 -3.70 6.69
CA ALA A 213 11.01 -4.01 7.35
C ALA A 213 10.81 -4.47 8.81
N GLU A 214 11.88 -4.96 9.44
CA GLU A 214 11.93 -5.34 10.87
C GLU A 214 10.86 -6.37 11.29
N GLY A 215 10.41 -7.20 10.33
CA GLY A 215 9.42 -8.24 10.59
C GLY A 215 7.98 -7.72 10.74
N ARG A 216 7.66 -6.58 10.12
CA ARG A 216 6.30 -6.04 10.00
C ARG A 216 5.49 -6.68 8.87
N GLY A 217 6.13 -7.49 8.03
CA GLY A 217 5.48 -8.22 6.94
C GLY A 217 6.46 -9.19 6.28
N ILE A 218 6.07 -9.74 5.14
CA ILE A 218 6.86 -10.72 4.39
C ILE A 218 7.10 -10.19 2.98
N ILE A 219 8.36 -10.16 2.59
CA ILE A 219 8.77 -9.79 1.23
C ILE A 219 9.03 -11.06 0.42
N VAL A 220 8.43 -11.15 -0.76
CA VAL A 220 8.57 -12.25 -1.71
C VAL A 220 9.13 -11.73 -3.04
N PRO A 221 9.86 -12.53 -3.84
CA PRO A 221 10.37 -12.09 -5.13
C PRO A 221 9.25 -11.68 -6.10
N PHE A 222 9.55 -10.75 -7.01
CA PHE A 222 8.64 -10.40 -8.10
C PHE A 222 8.28 -11.64 -8.94
N ARG A 223 7.03 -11.71 -9.41
CA ARG A 223 6.54 -12.75 -10.30
C ARG A 223 6.76 -14.19 -9.80
N ASN A 224 6.75 -14.37 -8.49
CA ASN A 224 6.98 -15.68 -7.86
C ASN A 224 5.75 -16.14 -7.06
N SER A 225 4.86 -16.86 -7.73
CA SER A 225 3.64 -17.41 -7.14
C SER A 225 3.93 -18.49 -6.07
N GLN A 226 5.03 -19.25 -6.23
CA GLN A 226 5.41 -20.24 -5.23
C GLN A 226 5.83 -19.58 -3.92
N ALA A 227 6.65 -18.52 -3.96
CA ALA A 227 7.03 -17.80 -2.74
C ALA A 227 5.82 -17.15 -2.03
N ILE A 228 4.81 -16.70 -2.78
CA ILE A 228 3.55 -16.22 -2.20
C ILE A 228 2.83 -17.38 -1.49
N ALA A 229 2.74 -18.55 -2.13
CA ALA A 229 2.09 -19.71 -1.56
C ALA A 229 2.80 -20.17 -0.26
N ASP A 230 4.12 -20.30 -0.30
CA ASP A 230 4.93 -20.71 0.85
C ASP A 230 4.75 -19.76 2.03
N ALA A 231 4.76 -18.44 1.78
CA ALA A 231 4.56 -17.42 2.80
C ALA A 231 3.15 -17.50 3.43
N VAL A 232 2.10 -17.70 2.63
CA VAL A 232 0.73 -17.87 3.14
C VAL A 232 0.62 -19.14 3.98
N ILE A 233 1.15 -20.27 3.48
CA ILE A 233 1.08 -21.57 4.17
C ILE A 233 1.84 -21.50 5.50
N ASP A 234 3.03 -20.91 5.52
CA ASP A 234 3.82 -20.74 6.72
C ASP A 234 3.07 -19.94 7.79
N ILE A 235 2.51 -18.79 7.41
CA ILE A 235 1.73 -17.95 8.34
C ILE A 235 0.50 -18.70 8.87
N CYS A 236 -0.23 -19.39 8.02
CA CYS A 236 -1.43 -20.11 8.44
C CYS A 236 -1.13 -21.29 9.37
N ARG A 237 0.06 -21.90 9.26
CA ARG A 237 0.52 -22.99 10.13
C ARG A 237 1.16 -22.53 11.44
N ASN A 238 1.52 -21.25 11.53
CA ASN A 238 2.26 -20.69 12.67
C ASN A 238 1.50 -19.54 13.35
N PRO A 239 0.47 -19.81 14.18
CA PRO A 239 -0.34 -18.77 14.83
C PRO A 239 0.48 -17.79 15.70
N GLN A 240 1.54 -18.28 16.33
CA GLN A 240 2.44 -17.44 17.14
C GLN A 240 3.19 -16.43 16.26
N LYS A 241 3.73 -16.86 15.11
CA LYS A 241 4.37 -15.99 14.12
C LYS A 241 3.36 -14.99 13.56
N LYS A 242 2.15 -15.46 13.25
CA LYS A 242 1.03 -14.61 12.81
C LYS A 242 0.80 -13.48 13.80
N SER A 243 0.52 -13.80 15.07
CA SER A 243 0.26 -12.81 16.13
C SER A 243 1.44 -11.85 16.34
N ALA A 244 2.68 -12.33 16.28
CA ALA A 244 3.86 -11.48 16.43
C ALA A 244 3.97 -10.43 15.33
N ILE A 245 3.73 -10.80 14.08
CA ILE A 245 3.74 -9.87 12.94
C ILE A 245 2.59 -8.88 13.07
N GLU A 246 1.36 -9.31 13.33
CA GLU A 246 0.19 -8.44 13.50
C GLU A 246 0.42 -7.36 14.55
N LYS A 247 0.96 -7.73 15.72
CA LYS A 247 1.30 -6.78 16.79
C LYS A 247 2.35 -5.75 16.36
N LYS A 248 3.42 -6.20 15.69
CA LYS A 248 4.48 -5.30 15.19
C LYS A 248 3.92 -4.33 14.14
N THR A 249 3.16 -4.86 13.18
CA THR A 249 2.55 -4.10 12.10
C THR A 249 1.57 -3.06 12.66
N HIS A 250 0.70 -3.46 13.58
CA HIS A 250 -0.24 -2.56 14.22
C HIS A 250 0.47 -1.46 15.04
N LYS A 251 1.48 -1.81 15.84
CA LYS A 251 2.27 -0.82 16.59
C LYS A 251 2.89 0.24 15.67
N PHE A 252 3.45 -0.18 14.54
CA PHE A 252 3.98 0.73 13.53
C PHE A 252 2.88 1.58 12.88
N GLY A 253 1.75 0.97 12.53
CA GLY A 253 0.60 1.65 11.96
C GLY A 253 0.02 2.76 12.86
N ARG A 254 0.20 2.67 14.19
CA ARG A 254 -0.23 3.74 15.11
C ARG A 254 0.53 5.05 14.89
N LEU A 255 1.78 4.98 14.46
CA LEU A 255 2.57 6.17 14.12
C LEU A 255 2.04 6.87 12.85
N MET A 256 1.32 6.13 12.02
CA MET A 256 0.79 6.57 10.72
C MET A 256 -0.69 7.01 10.80
N THR A 257 -1.34 7.01 11.97
CA THR A 257 -2.74 7.46 12.06
C THR A 257 -2.89 8.90 11.56
N TRP A 258 -4.03 9.21 10.94
CA TRP A 258 -4.29 10.58 10.45
C TRP A 258 -4.11 11.63 11.52
N TYR A 259 -4.44 11.31 12.77
CA TYR A 259 -4.19 12.20 13.89
C TYR A 259 -2.70 12.52 14.06
N ASN A 260 -1.83 11.50 14.10
CA ASN A 260 -0.39 11.67 14.28
C ASN A 260 0.25 12.34 13.05
N VAL A 261 -0.22 11.99 11.85
CA VAL A 261 0.24 12.61 10.60
C VAL A 261 -0.18 14.08 10.53
N ALA A 262 -1.40 14.41 10.98
CA ALA A 262 -1.86 15.80 11.04
C ALA A 262 -1.02 16.64 12.02
N LEU A 263 -0.66 16.10 13.19
CA LEU A 263 0.23 16.80 14.14
C LEU A 263 1.61 17.08 13.53
N GLN A 264 2.18 16.13 12.78
CA GLN A 264 3.47 16.34 12.08
C GLN A 264 3.35 17.45 11.02
N HIS A 265 2.24 17.47 10.25
CA HIS A 265 2.00 18.54 9.28
C HIS A 265 1.81 19.90 9.95
N LEU A 266 1.07 19.98 11.05
CA LEU A 266 0.86 21.22 11.79
C LEU A 266 2.18 21.77 12.31
N ALA A 267 3.01 20.93 12.93
CA ALA A 267 4.34 21.36 13.41
C ALA A 267 5.22 21.90 12.26
N LEU A 268 5.19 21.23 11.09
CA LEU A 268 5.92 21.67 9.91
C LEU A 268 5.36 23.02 9.37
N PHE A 269 4.05 23.20 9.37
CA PHE A 269 3.42 24.45 8.94
C PHE A 269 3.80 25.60 9.85
N ASP A 270 3.79 25.40 11.18
CA ASP A 270 4.19 26.40 12.15
C ASP A 270 5.66 26.82 11.96
N GLU A 271 6.58 25.86 11.76
CA GLU A 271 8.00 26.11 11.45
C GLU A 271 8.15 27.03 10.22
N VAL A 272 7.47 26.63 9.13
CA VAL A 272 7.58 27.35 7.84
C VAL A 272 6.96 28.75 7.93
N ILE A 273 5.83 28.91 8.63
CA ILE A 273 5.17 30.21 8.81
C ILE A 273 6.03 31.13 9.68
N ALA A 274 6.59 30.64 10.77
CA ALA A 274 7.47 31.43 11.64
C ALA A 274 8.69 31.95 10.86
N LYS A 275 9.35 31.07 10.09
CA LYS A 275 10.48 31.47 9.24
C LYS A 275 10.08 32.54 8.21
N TYR A 276 8.93 32.37 7.56
CA TYR A 276 8.43 33.33 6.55
C TYR A 276 8.11 34.71 7.15
N ASN A 277 7.53 34.76 8.33
CA ASN A 277 7.21 36.01 9.02
C ASN A 277 8.47 36.75 9.48
N ASN A 278 9.49 36.02 9.95
CA ASN A 278 10.77 36.60 10.35
C ASN A 278 11.51 37.26 9.16
N ILE A 279 11.43 36.63 7.96
CA ILE A 279 12.03 37.23 6.74
C ILE A 279 11.31 38.54 6.31
N LYS A 280 10.02 38.68 6.60
CA LYS A 280 9.25 39.86 6.24
C LYS A 280 9.42 41.06 7.21
N SER A 281 9.93 40.78 8.39
CA SER A 281 10.18 41.81 9.43
C SER A 281 11.58 42.45 9.35
N ILE A 282 12.41 41.98 8.39
CA ILE A 282 13.69 42.57 8.03
C ILE A 282 13.53 43.36 6.69
#